data_b15524c93a2475f17e209ae262368e92
#
_entry.id   b15524c93a2475f17e209ae262368e92
#
_cell.length_a   1.000
_cell.length_b   1.000
_cell.length_c   1.000
_cell.angle_alpha   90.00
_cell.angle_beta   90.00
_cell.angle_gamma   90.00
#
_symmetry.space_group_name_H-M   'P 1'
#
loop_
_entity.id
_entity.type
_entity.pdbx_description
1 polymer ?
#
loop_
_entity_poly.entity_id
_entity_poly.type
_entity_poly.pdbx_seq_one_letter_code
_entity_poly.pdbx_strand_id
1 'polypeptide(L)'
;KVYDGNNLQFNAEVAAFVGEECRGVATSDENGFVCLTIAGEGAGDKIVFRVLVDNEIHTIKQTITYEDDAIVGSISQPYVIQLDATTEVENTTISSAHIYAYDGILYVKGATEDYKVYDVLGRLMYQGRSPQLRLSNGVYLVKLGEETQQVVL
;
A
#
# COMPACT_ATOMS: atom_id res chain seq x y z
N LYS A 1 9.96 -9.15 12.76
CA LYS A 1 8.64 -9.14 13.40
C LYS A 1 8.15 -7.70 13.57
N VAL A 2 6.84 -7.48 13.49
CA VAL A 2 6.21 -6.17 13.67
C VAL A 2 5.48 -6.15 15.01
N TYR A 3 5.66 -5.08 15.77
CA TYR A 3 5.00 -4.87 17.05
C TYR A 3 4.35 -3.48 17.12
N ASP A 4 3.17 -3.42 17.76
CA ASP A 4 2.56 -2.20 18.25
C ASP A 4 2.67 -2.18 19.78
N GLY A 5 3.60 -1.38 20.30
CA GLY A 5 4.03 -1.46 21.69
C GLY A 5 4.57 -2.87 22.02
N ASN A 6 3.85 -3.63 22.85
CA ASN A 6 4.17 -5.00 23.20
C ASN A 6 3.37 -6.06 22.43
N ASN A 7 2.46 -5.65 21.54
CA ASN A 7 1.57 -6.55 20.82
C ASN A 7 2.18 -6.94 19.47
N LEU A 8 2.43 -8.24 19.29
CA LEU A 8 2.86 -8.80 18.02
C LEU A 8 1.75 -8.67 16.98
N GLN A 9 2.07 -8.14 15.80
CA GLN A 9 1.14 -7.98 14.69
C GLN A 9 1.22 -9.20 13.77
N PHE A 10 0.06 -9.79 13.50
CA PHE A 10 -0.12 -10.88 12.55
C PHE A 10 -0.72 -10.32 11.24
N ASN A 11 -0.47 -10.99 10.13
CA ASN A 11 -0.89 -10.54 8.80
C ASN A 11 -0.41 -9.12 8.44
N ALA A 12 0.65 -8.66 9.10
CA ALA A 12 1.29 -7.40 8.76
C ALA A 12 2.02 -7.52 7.42
N GLU A 13 1.70 -6.66 6.47
CA GLU A 13 2.46 -6.56 5.22
C GLU A 13 3.54 -5.50 5.38
N VAL A 14 4.80 -5.90 5.15
CA VAL A 14 5.96 -5.02 5.27
C VAL A 14 6.55 -4.77 3.89
N ALA A 15 6.65 -3.52 3.51
CA ALA A 15 7.29 -3.08 2.28
C ALA A 15 8.56 -2.28 2.58
N ALA A 16 9.62 -2.53 1.82
CA ALA A 16 10.90 -1.83 1.88
C ALA A 16 11.03 -0.85 0.71
N PHE A 17 11.43 0.38 0.98
CA PHE A 17 11.57 1.45 0.00
C PHE A 17 12.96 2.07 0.01
N VAL A 18 13.43 2.45 -1.18
CA VAL A 18 14.52 3.42 -1.39
C VAL A 18 13.90 4.63 -2.09
N GLY A 19 13.84 5.76 -1.41
CA GLY A 19 13.02 6.88 -1.89
C GLY A 19 11.56 6.47 -2.06
N GLU A 20 11.03 6.61 -3.26
CA GLU A 20 9.65 6.21 -3.60
C GLU A 20 9.56 4.83 -4.25
N GLU A 21 10.68 4.16 -4.48
CA GLU A 21 10.71 2.87 -5.14
C GLU A 21 10.62 1.71 -4.15
N CYS A 22 9.62 0.84 -4.35
CA CYS A 22 9.45 -0.36 -3.56
C CYS A 22 10.45 -1.44 -3.99
N ARG A 23 11.28 -1.89 -3.08
CA ARG A 23 12.36 -2.87 -3.29
C ARG A 23 12.02 -4.27 -2.80
N GLY A 24 10.91 -4.44 -2.13
CA GLY A 24 10.44 -5.74 -1.67
C GLY A 24 9.22 -5.62 -0.77
N VAL A 25 8.38 -6.64 -0.78
CA VAL A 25 7.19 -6.76 0.06
C VAL A 25 7.09 -8.19 0.60
N ALA A 26 6.70 -8.34 1.86
CA ALA A 26 6.37 -9.62 2.45
C ALA A 26 5.33 -9.48 3.55
N THR A 27 4.49 -10.50 3.71
CA THR A 27 3.50 -10.58 4.78
C THR A 27 4.00 -11.47 5.91
N SER A 28 3.66 -11.15 7.16
CA SER A 28 4.00 -11.99 8.30
C SER A 28 3.26 -13.32 8.27
N ASP A 29 3.94 -14.38 8.68
CA ASP A 29 3.39 -15.72 8.85
C ASP A 29 2.53 -15.85 10.12
N GLU A 30 2.01 -17.05 10.37
CA GLU A 30 1.21 -17.39 11.56
C GLU A 30 1.97 -17.21 12.89
N ASN A 31 3.30 -17.13 12.86
CA ASN A 31 4.17 -16.88 14.02
C ASN A 31 4.65 -15.41 14.07
N GLY A 32 4.13 -14.56 13.19
CA GLY A 32 4.47 -13.15 13.07
C GLY A 32 5.87 -12.88 12.50
N PHE A 33 6.50 -13.85 11.80
CA PHE A 33 7.76 -13.62 11.11
C PHE A 33 7.52 -13.06 9.72
N VAL A 34 8.30 -12.05 9.35
CA VAL A 34 8.35 -11.50 7.99
C VAL A 34 9.70 -11.90 7.39
N CYS A 35 9.66 -12.69 6.33
CA CYS A 35 10.84 -13.03 5.52
C CYS A 35 10.84 -12.13 4.27
N LEU A 36 11.50 -10.98 4.38
CA LEU A 36 11.51 -9.96 3.33
C LEU A 36 12.82 -10.00 2.57
N THR A 37 12.75 -10.20 1.25
CA THR A 37 13.89 -10.02 0.34
C THR A 37 13.83 -8.60 -0.23
N ILE A 38 14.93 -7.86 -0.11
CA ILE A 38 15.05 -6.49 -0.58
C ILE A 38 16.03 -6.47 -1.75
N ALA A 39 15.57 -6.06 -2.93
CA ALA A 39 16.41 -5.88 -4.10
C ALA A 39 17.09 -4.51 -4.04
N GLY A 40 18.40 -4.46 -4.23
CA GLY A 40 19.18 -3.22 -4.25
C GLY A 40 19.97 -3.07 -5.55
N GLU A 41 20.33 -1.84 -5.89
CA GLU A 41 21.20 -1.51 -7.03
C GLU A 41 22.57 -0.96 -6.57
N GLY A 42 22.70 -0.68 -5.28
CA GLY A 42 23.94 -0.16 -4.73
C GLY A 42 24.02 -0.25 -3.21
N ALA A 43 25.19 -0.65 -2.70
CA ALA A 43 25.46 -0.62 -1.26
C ALA A 43 25.40 0.81 -0.72
N GLY A 44 24.78 0.99 0.44
CA GLY A 44 24.68 2.26 1.13
C GLY A 44 23.31 2.96 1.01
N ASP A 45 22.39 2.43 0.20
CA ASP A 45 21.03 2.95 0.11
C ASP A 45 20.31 2.84 1.46
N LYS A 46 19.61 3.90 1.81
CA LYS A 46 18.79 3.93 3.03
C LYS A 46 17.45 3.28 2.76
N ILE A 47 17.17 2.18 3.44
CA ILE A 47 15.90 1.46 3.36
C ILE A 47 14.95 2.02 4.41
N VAL A 48 13.77 2.44 3.95
CA VAL A 48 12.63 2.86 4.77
C VAL A 48 11.56 1.78 4.69
N PHE A 49 10.92 1.47 5.81
CA PHE A 49 9.83 0.51 5.84
C PHE A 49 8.47 1.20 5.91
N ARG A 50 7.50 0.65 5.18
CA ARG A 50 6.08 0.93 5.36
C ARG A 50 5.39 -0.37 5.75
N VAL A 51 4.52 -0.31 6.72
CA VAL A 51 3.82 -1.49 7.25
C VAL A 51 2.33 -1.28 7.16
N LEU A 52 1.62 -2.21 6.52
CA LEU A 52 0.17 -2.24 6.47
C LEU A 52 -0.34 -3.22 7.54
N VAL A 53 -1.10 -2.70 8.50
CA VAL A 53 -1.79 -3.45 9.55
C VAL A 53 -3.20 -2.88 9.69
N ASP A 54 -4.21 -3.74 9.82
CA ASP A 54 -5.61 -3.35 10.02
C ASP A 54 -6.12 -2.29 9.01
N ASN A 55 -5.62 -2.36 7.78
CA ASN A 55 -5.92 -1.43 6.68
C ASN A 55 -5.36 -0.01 6.87
N GLU A 56 -4.39 0.16 7.78
CA GLU A 56 -3.66 1.40 7.99
C GLU A 56 -2.18 1.23 7.59
N ILE A 57 -1.61 2.24 6.91
CA ILE A 57 -0.19 2.25 6.53
C ILE A 57 0.58 3.09 7.54
N HIS A 58 1.59 2.46 8.13
CA HIS A 58 2.52 3.08 9.05
C HIS A 58 3.89 3.24 8.37
N THR A 59 4.37 4.48 8.25
CA THR A 59 5.75 4.74 7.85
C THR A 59 6.66 4.60 9.06
N ILE A 60 7.63 3.70 8.97
CA ILE A 60 8.50 3.34 10.08
C ILE A 60 9.71 4.27 10.14
N LYS A 61 10.00 4.84 11.32
CA LYS A 61 11.19 5.69 11.52
C LYS A 61 12.49 4.91 11.52
N GLN A 62 12.43 3.63 11.91
CA GLN A 62 13.60 2.75 11.87
C GLN A 62 14.00 2.52 10.40
N THR A 63 15.28 2.62 10.13
CA THR A 63 15.83 2.40 8.79
C THR A 63 17.02 1.47 8.88
N ILE A 64 17.32 0.78 7.80
CA ILE A 64 18.57 0.03 7.63
C ILE A 64 19.32 0.56 6.42
N THR A 65 20.61 0.29 6.36
CA THR A 65 21.42 0.54 5.18
C THR A 65 21.47 -0.74 4.35
N TYR A 66 21.25 -0.62 3.05
CA TYR A 66 21.37 -1.75 2.13
C TYR A 66 22.83 -2.15 1.98
N GLU A 67 23.10 -3.43 2.11
CA GLU A 67 24.38 -4.06 1.81
C GLU A 67 24.09 -5.35 1.03
N ASP A 68 24.91 -5.63 0.02
CA ASP A 68 24.73 -6.83 -0.79
C ASP A 68 24.91 -8.08 0.07
N ASP A 69 24.02 -9.08 -0.13
CA ASP A 69 24.02 -10.35 0.58
C ASP A 69 23.89 -10.26 2.12
N ALA A 70 23.55 -9.08 2.65
CA ALA A 70 23.37 -8.91 4.09
C ALA A 70 22.11 -9.61 4.59
N ILE A 71 22.23 -10.26 5.75
CA ILE A 71 21.10 -10.85 6.47
C ILE A 71 20.85 -10.03 7.73
N VAL A 72 19.66 -9.42 7.82
CA VAL A 72 19.25 -8.60 8.96
C VAL A 72 18.26 -9.37 9.83
N GLY A 73 18.73 -9.79 11.01
CA GLY A 73 17.95 -10.61 11.94
C GLY A 73 18.02 -12.11 11.62
N SER A 74 17.41 -12.90 12.50
CA SER A 74 17.30 -14.36 12.39
C SER A 74 16.02 -14.85 13.09
N ILE A 75 15.71 -16.14 12.98
CA ILE A 75 14.57 -16.73 13.70
C ILE A 75 14.73 -16.59 15.22
N SER A 76 15.96 -16.77 15.75
CA SER A 76 16.25 -16.65 17.18
C SER A 76 16.40 -15.21 17.67
N GLN A 77 16.76 -14.30 16.79
CA GLN A 77 16.93 -12.86 17.06
C GLN A 77 16.34 -12.05 15.90
N PRO A 78 15.02 -11.99 15.76
CA PRO A 78 14.39 -11.28 14.64
C PRO A 78 14.67 -9.78 14.74
N TYR A 79 14.86 -9.14 13.59
CA TYR A 79 14.78 -7.69 13.50
C TYR A 79 13.34 -7.27 13.89
N VAL A 80 13.23 -6.30 14.81
CA VAL A 80 11.95 -5.83 15.32
C VAL A 80 11.63 -4.48 14.70
N ILE A 81 10.49 -4.40 14.04
CA ILE A 81 9.89 -3.17 13.56
C ILE A 81 8.82 -2.76 14.58
N GLN A 82 8.94 -1.55 15.13
CA GLN A 82 7.94 -0.97 16.00
C GLN A 82 7.03 -0.02 15.23
N LEU A 83 5.72 -0.23 15.37
CA LEU A 83 4.74 0.77 14.98
C LEU A 83 4.78 1.85 16.06
N ASP A 84 5.30 3.02 15.73
CA ASP A 84 5.38 4.13 16.68
C ASP A 84 3.96 4.63 17.00
N ALA A 85 3.58 4.62 18.28
CA ALA A 85 2.28 5.11 18.77
C ALA A 85 2.08 6.63 18.59
N THR A 86 3.06 7.33 18.05
CA THR A 86 3.04 8.78 17.78
C THR A 86 3.68 9.12 16.44
N THR A 87 3.27 8.45 15.40
CA THR A 87 3.48 9.02 14.08
C THR A 87 2.33 9.94 13.79
N GLU A 88 2.62 11.17 13.41
CA GLU A 88 1.72 11.86 12.52
C GLU A 88 1.35 10.82 11.47
N VAL A 89 0.10 10.38 11.51
CA VAL A 89 -0.54 9.81 10.36
C VAL A 89 -0.38 10.91 9.32
N GLU A 90 0.61 10.82 8.43
CA GLU A 90 0.34 11.36 7.13
C GLU A 90 -0.92 10.61 6.73
N ASN A 91 -2.05 11.29 6.90
CA ASN A 91 -3.27 10.98 6.21
C ASN A 91 -2.96 11.18 4.71
N THR A 92 -2.12 10.32 4.20
CA THR A 92 -2.38 9.80 2.89
C THR A 92 -3.66 9.02 3.14
N THR A 93 -4.78 9.68 2.97
CA THR A 93 -6.04 9.02 2.71
C THR A 93 -5.73 8.23 1.44
N ILE A 94 -5.18 7.02 1.62
CA ILE A 94 -5.36 6.02 0.62
C ILE A 94 -6.86 5.93 0.63
N SER A 95 -7.47 6.51 -0.38
CA SER A 95 -8.84 6.16 -0.65
C SER A 95 -8.76 4.64 -0.68
N SER A 96 -9.31 3.99 0.32
CA SER A 96 -9.27 2.55 0.50
C SER A 96 -10.02 1.84 -0.63
N ALA A 97 -10.30 2.58 -1.69
CA ALA A 97 -10.95 2.13 -2.89
C ALA A 97 -9.92 1.60 -3.88
N HIS A 98 -10.00 0.31 -4.13
CA HIS A 98 -9.32 -0.30 -5.26
C HIS A 98 -10.13 -0.03 -6.53
N ILE A 99 -9.55 0.77 -7.44
CA ILE A 99 -10.17 1.14 -8.71
C ILE A 99 -9.46 0.34 -9.81
N TYR A 100 -10.18 -0.52 -10.49
CA TYR A 100 -9.65 -1.31 -11.62
C TYR A 100 -10.75 -1.67 -12.62
N ALA A 101 -10.38 -2.00 -13.85
CA ALA A 101 -11.28 -2.52 -14.88
C ALA A 101 -10.98 -3.99 -15.14
N TYR A 102 -12.04 -4.78 -15.29
CA TYR A 102 -11.95 -6.17 -15.71
C TYR A 102 -13.23 -6.56 -16.44
N ASP A 103 -13.12 -7.25 -17.58
CA ASP A 103 -14.23 -7.74 -18.40
C ASP A 103 -15.30 -6.68 -18.73
N GLY A 104 -14.88 -5.45 -19.08
CA GLY A 104 -15.78 -4.35 -19.41
C GLY A 104 -16.55 -3.78 -18.22
N ILE A 105 -16.10 -4.06 -17.01
CA ILE A 105 -16.69 -3.56 -15.76
C ILE A 105 -15.63 -2.75 -15.00
N LEU A 106 -16.00 -1.54 -14.62
CA LEU A 106 -15.24 -0.75 -13.65
C LEU A 106 -15.59 -1.22 -12.24
N TYR A 107 -14.59 -1.57 -11.47
CA TYR A 107 -14.70 -1.92 -10.06
C TYR A 107 -14.13 -0.78 -9.20
N VAL A 108 -14.91 -0.35 -8.21
CA VAL A 108 -14.48 0.62 -7.18
C VAL A 108 -14.83 0.02 -5.83
N LYS A 109 -13.89 -0.73 -5.25
CA LYS A 109 -14.09 -1.44 -3.98
C LYS A 109 -13.51 -0.64 -2.83
N GLY A 110 -14.24 -0.57 -1.72
CA GLY A 110 -13.80 0.11 -0.50
C GLY A 110 -14.02 1.62 -0.50
N ALA A 111 -14.73 2.19 -1.47
CA ALA A 111 -15.06 3.61 -1.45
C ALA A 111 -15.97 3.94 -0.25
N THR A 112 -15.52 4.84 0.61
CA THR A 112 -16.26 5.34 1.78
C THR A 112 -17.12 6.57 1.45
N GLU A 113 -16.84 7.21 0.32
CA GLU A 113 -17.55 8.39 -0.20
C GLU A 113 -17.96 8.19 -1.66
N ASP A 114 -18.78 9.12 -2.18
CA ASP A 114 -19.20 9.08 -3.57
C ASP A 114 -18.02 9.37 -4.50
N TYR A 115 -17.85 8.53 -5.52
CA TYR A 115 -16.89 8.77 -6.59
C TYR A 115 -17.60 9.25 -7.86
N LYS A 116 -16.85 9.91 -8.73
CA LYS A 116 -17.31 10.41 -10.02
C LYS A 116 -16.51 9.76 -11.13
N VAL A 117 -17.21 9.42 -12.22
CA VAL A 117 -16.58 8.88 -13.44
C VAL A 117 -16.84 9.85 -14.58
N TYR A 118 -15.77 10.22 -15.27
CA TYR A 118 -15.81 11.11 -16.44
C TYR A 118 -15.27 10.39 -17.65
N ASP A 119 -15.81 10.71 -18.82
CA ASP A 119 -15.20 10.33 -20.09
C ASP A 119 -14.03 11.25 -20.47
N VAL A 120 -13.34 10.94 -21.57
CA VAL A 120 -12.20 11.74 -22.07
C VAL A 120 -12.56 13.16 -22.48
N LEU A 121 -13.85 13.46 -22.67
CA LEU A 121 -14.36 14.79 -22.98
C LEU A 121 -14.76 15.56 -21.72
N GLY A 122 -14.54 14.97 -20.54
CA GLY A 122 -14.88 15.58 -19.23
C GLY A 122 -16.38 15.50 -18.89
N ARG A 123 -17.18 14.72 -19.61
CA ARG A 123 -18.61 14.53 -19.29
C ARG A 123 -18.76 13.57 -18.14
N LEU A 124 -19.58 13.94 -17.15
CA LEU A 124 -19.89 13.08 -16.01
C LEU A 124 -20.75 11.89 -16.48
N MET A 125 -20.22 10.68 -16.33
CA MET A 125 -20.88 9.43 -16.69
C MET A 125 -21.58 8.77 -15.50
N TYR A 126 -21.01 8.95 -14.29
CA TYR A 126 -21.56 8.38 -13.07
C TYR A 126 -21.11 9.17 -11.83
N GLN A 127 -21.99 9.20 -10.81
CA GLN A 127 -21.67 9.66 -9.46
C GLN A 127 -22.40 8.78 -8.45
N GLY A 128 -21.71 8.28 -7.45
CA GLY A 128 -22.26 7.42 -6.39
C GLY A 128 -21.22 6.48 -5.80
N ARG A 129 -21.70 5.41 -5.13
CA ARG A 129 -20.84 4.42 -4.41
C ARG A 129 -21.01 2.99 -4.93
N SER A 130 -21.47 2.79 -6.15
CA SER A 130 -21.63 1.44 -6.67
C SER A 130 -20.26 0.73 -6.70
N PRO A 131 -20.11 -0.47 -6.13
CA PRO A 131 -18.85 -1.22 -6.18
C PRO A 131 -18.50 -1.74 -7.58
N GLN A 132 -19.48 -1.68 -8.51
CA GLN A 132 -19.34 -2.13 -9.89
C GLN A 132 -20.16 -1.21 -10.80
N LEU A 133 -19.57 -0.84 -11.94
CA LEU A 133 -20.22 -0.04 -12.95
C LEU A 133 -19.91 -0.58 -14.35
N ARG A 134 -20.95 -0.95 -15.11
CA ARG A 134 -20.78 -1.35 -16.50
C ARG A 134 -20.82 -0.12 -17.38
N LEU A 135 -19.75 0.12 -18.12
CA LEU A 135 -19.61 1.21 -19.06
C LEU A 135 -19.25 0.63 -20.45
N SER A 136 -19.39 1.41 -21.49
CA SER A 136 -18.88 1.04 -22.82
C SER A 136 -17.34 1.02 -22.83
N ASN A 137 -16.77 0.27 -23.79
CA ASN A 137 -15.32 0.30 -23.95
C ASN A 137 -14.83 1.74 -24.20
N GLY A 138 -13.80 2.13 -23.47
CA GLY A 138 -13.27 3.48 -23.54
C GLY A 138 -12.31 3.81 -22.39
N VAL A 139 -11.83 5.04 -22.40
CA VAL A 139 -10.97 5.57 -21.34
C VAL A 139 -11.81 6.47 -20.45
N TYR A 140 -11.69 6.27 -19.16
CA TYR A 140 -12.44 6.99 -18.13
C TYR A 140 -11.51 7.55 -17.06
N LEU A 141 -11.90 8.68 -16.48
CA LEU A 141 -11.27 9.26 -15.31
C LEU A 141 -12.19 9.04 -14.11
N VAL A 142 -11.72 8.30 -13.13
CA VAL A 142 -12.44 8.06 -11.86
C VAL A 142 -11.87 8.99 -10.80
N LYS A 143 -12.69 9.90 -10.29
CA LYS A 143 -12.33 10.82 -9.23
C LYS A 143 -12.99 10.39 -7.92
N LEU A 144 -12.17 10.14 -6.90
CA LEU A 144 -12.57 9.84 -5.53
C LEU A 144 -11.85 10.80 -4.58
N GLY A 145 -12.60 11.66 -3.89
CA GLY A 145 -12.00 12.75 -3.12
C GLY A 145 -11.12 13.65 -3.99
N GLU A 146 -9.87 13.82 -3.60
CA GLU A 146 -8.85 14.58 -4.35
C GLU A 146 -8.11 13.74 -5.39
N GLU A 147 -8.22 12.41 -5.32
CA GLU A 147 -7.53 11.51 -6.24
C GLU A 147 -8.28 11.32 -7.56
N THR A 148 -7.52 11.19 -8.63
CA THR A 148 -8.06 10.88 -9.97
C THR A 148 -7.22 9.78 -10.60
N GLN A 149 -7.87 8.70 -11.01
CA GLN A 149 -7.24 7.57 -11.67
C GLN A 149 -7.83 7.37 -13.06
N GLN A 150 -6.95 7.15 -14.06
CA GLN A 150 -7.37 6.76 -15.40
C GLN A 150 -7.58 5.24 -15.46
N VAL A 151 -8.68 4.83 -16.07
CA VAL A 151 -9.06 3.42 -16.28
C VAL A 151 -9.44 3.20 -17.72
N VAL A 152 -9.05 2.07 -18.30
CA VAL A 152 -9.41 1.64 -19.67
C VAL A 152 -10.31 0.41 -19.55
N LEU A 153 -11.50 0.49 -20.18
CA LEU A 153 -12.49 -0.59 -20.27
C LEU A 153 -12.52 -1.16 -21.68
#